data_f4bc247ebe948ca7b19adcc3fe1e5664
#
_entry.id   f4bc247ebe948ca7b19adcc3fe1e5664
#
_cell.length_a   1.000
_cell.length_b   1.000
_cell.length_c   1.000
_cell.angle_alpha   90.00
_cell.angle_beta   90.00
_cell.angle_gamma   90.00
#
_symmetry.space_group_name_H-M   'P 1'
#
loop_
_entity.id
_entity.type
_entity.pdbx_description
1 polymer ?
#
loop_
_entity_poly.entity_id
_entity_poly.type
_entity_poly.pdbx_seq_one_letter_code
_entity_poly.pdbx_strand_id
1 'polypeptide(L)'
;PEQAEAAVDAGCHVYVAKPVAVDVPGCRTIEASGAKATAAKRVFLVDFQTRVNPFYREAVTRIHGGAIGAFAFGEASYQCGRLGKHHLHPDAGTQESRLRNWVFDKAFSGDIITEQNIHALDVMSWVFGKPPLYAYGSGARKVRVDIGDCRDTFSVIFQYPDDVAVTFNSRQFEGHGTAEGILCRVFGEKGVLETAYGGNVMIRGGEGVFYRGGETKQIYAEGAAANVAAFHAAILAGDVSNVTVAPSVQSNLITILGRTAADTGRVVTWDEVVKDTKRLDGRLGGLRS
;
A
#
# COMPACT_ATOMS: atom_id res chain seq x y z
N PRO A 1 14.50 1.99 2.93
CA PRO A 1 15.00 0.64 3.31
C PRO A 1 16.30 0.70 4.08
N GLU A 2 17.31 1.42 3.61
CA GLU A 2 18.67 1.47 4.16
C GLU A 2 18.71 2.01 5.60
N GLN A 3 17.86 2.98 5.94
CA GLN A 3 17.74 3.50 7.31
C GLN A 3 17.16 2.45 8.27
N ALA A 4 16.19 1.65 7.81
CA ALA A 4 15.62 0.57 8.62
C ALA A 4 16.65 -0.55 8.84
N GLU A 5 17.42 -0.90 7.80
CA GLU A 5 18.51 -1.86 7.88
C GLU A 5 19.57 -1.40 8.90
N ALA A 6 20.05 -0.15 8.78
CA ALA A 6 21.02 0.42 9.69
C ALA A 6 20.53 0.45 11.15
N ALA A 7 19.25 0.73 11.38
CA ALA A 7 18.66 0.69 12.71
C ALA A 7 18.63 -0.73 13.30
N VAL A 8 18.29 -1.74 12.49
CA VAL A 8 18.36 -3.16 12.91
C VAL A 8 19.80 -3.54 13.22
N ASP A 9 20.76 -3.12 12.39
CA ASP A 9 22.20 -3.39 12.58
C ASP A 9 22.73 -2.77 13.88
N ALA A 10 22.20 -1.62 14.25
CA ALA A 10 22.49 -0.97 15.54
C ALA A 10 21.73 -1.59 16.73
N GLY A 11 20.97 -2.66 16.53
CA GLY A 11 20.23 -3.36 17.58
C GLY A 11 18.95 -2.65 18.05
N CYS A 12 18.41 -1.74 17.25
CA CYS A 12 17.18 -1.03 17.57
C CYS A 12 15.93 -1.89 17.26
N HIS A 13 14.82 -1.60 17.97
CA HIS A 13 13.49 -1.92 17.50
C HIS A 13 13.10 -0.93 16.41
N VAL A 14 12.38 -1.37 15.37
CA VAL A 14 12.11 -0.57 14.18
C VAL A 14 10.61 -0.45 13.92
N TYR A 15 10.14 0.77 13.74
CA TYR A 15 8.79 1.10 13.29
C TYR A 15 8.89 1.82 11.95
N VAL A 16 8.24 1.28 10.92
CA VAL A 16 8.28 1.81 9.55
C VAL A 16 6.86 2.06 9.04
N ALA A 17 6.62 3.24 8.51
CA ALA A 17 5.36 3.50 7.80
C ALA A 17 5.39 2.89 6.38
N LYS A 18 4.18 2.59 5.85
CA LYS A 18 3.98 2.29 4.44
C LYS A 18 4.32 3.53 3.55
N PRO A 19 4.69 3.36 2.28
CA PRO A 19 5.21 2.14 1.64
C PRO A 19 6.60 1.79 2.16
N VAL A 20 6.94 0.53 2.17
CA VAL A 20 8.24 0.09 2.72
C VAL A 20 9.40 0.35 1.76
N ALA A 21 9.14 0.46 0.45
CA ALA A 21 10.13 0.72 -0.58
C ALA A 21 9.49 1.27 -1.86
N VAL A 22 10.34 1.81 -2.74
CA VAL A 22 9.93 2.30 -4.07
C VAL A 22 10.23 1.30 -5.19
N ASP A 23 11.03 0.28 -4.91
CA ASP A 23 11.50 -0.74 -5.86
C ASP A 23 11.65 -2.12 -5.20
N VAL A 24 11.86 -3.14 -6.02
CA VAL A 24 11.97 -4.53 -5.56
C VAL A 24 13.21 -4.76 -4.70
N PRO A 25 14.41 -4.25 -5.04
CA PRO A 25 15.57 -4.36 -4.15
C PRO A 25 15.33 -3.77 -2.76
N GLY A 26 14.64 -2.63 -2.68
CA GLY A 26 14.25 -2.03 -1.40
C GLY A 26 13.26 -2.90 -0.61
N CYS A 27 12.29 -3.53 -1.27
CA CYS A 27 11.39 -4.51 -0.64
C CYS A 27 12.18 -5.68 -0.04
N ARG A 28 13.17 -6.21 -0.75
CA ARG A 28 14.03 -7.29 -0.25
C ARG A 28 14.89 -6.86 0.93
N THR A 29 15.39 -5.63 0.91
CA THR A 29 16.13 -5.06 2.06
C THR A 29 15.25 -5.04 3.31
N ILE A 30 13.98 -4.61 3.19
CA ILE A 30 13.04 -4.60 4.32
C ILE A 30 12.72 -6.03 4.79
N GLU A 31 12.48 -6.96 3.87
CA GLU A 31 12.23 -8.36 4.21
C GLU A 31 13.41 -8.99 4.97
N ALA A 32 14.63 -8.80 4.49
CA ALA A 32 15.85 -9.26 5.13
C ALA A 32 16.06 -8.58 6.49
N SER A 33 15.80 -7.27 6.60
CA SER A 33 15.90 -6.52 7.86
C SER A 33 14.89 -7.02 8.90
N GLY A 34 13.67 -7.37 8.49
CA GLY A 34 12.68 -7.99 9.38
C GLY A 34 13.14 -9.37 9.91
N ALA A 35 13.66 -10.22 9.02
CA ALA A 35 14.23 -11.52 9.42
C ALA A 35 15.42 -11.35 10.38
N LYS A 36 16.32 -10.40 10.11
CA LYS A 36 17.46 -10.07 10.96
C LYS A 36 17.02 -9.53 12.32
N ALA A 37 15.99 -8.67 12.35
CA ALA A 37 15.42 -8.18 13.60
C ALA A 37 14.85 -9.31 14.45
N THR A 38 14.13 -10.26 13.86
CA THR A 38 13.63 -11.46 14.54
C THR A 38 14.79 -12.27 15.15
N ALA A 39 15.84 -12.54 14.39
CA ALA A 39 17.01 -13.27 14.85
C ALA A 39 17.74 -12.54 16.00
N ALA A 40 17.79 -11.21 15.94
CA ALA A 40 18.36 -10.33 16.96
C ALA A 40 17.44 -10.06 18.15
N LYS A 41 16.25 -10.67 18.21
CA LYS A 41 15.21 -10.43 19.21
C LYS A 41 14.80 -8.96 19.27
N ARG A 42 14.56 -8.36 18.12
CA ARG A 42 14.05 -7.00 17.96
C ARG A 42 12.70 -7.00 17.28
N VAL A 43 11.85 -6.08 17.68
CA VAL A 43 10.56 -5.85 17.05
C VAL A 43 10.76 -5.04 15.79
N PHE A 44 10.14 -5.49 14.69
CA PHE A 44 10.06 -4.76 13.42
C PHE A 44 8.58 -4.68 13.01
N LEU A 45 7.98 -3.52 13.11
CA LEU A 45 6.57 -3.31 12.75
C LEU A 45 6.45 -2.42 11.53
N VAL A 46 5.63 -2.83 10.56
CA VAL A 46 5.22 -2.00 9.43
C VAL A 46 3.78 -1.53 9.66
N ASP A 47 3.56 -0.23 9.53
CA ASP A 47 2.30 0.46 9.80
C ASP A 47 1.35 0.38 8.60
N PHE A 48 0.18 -0.24 8.82
CA PHE A 48 -1.01 -0.09 7.99
C PHE A 48 -2.23 0.13 8.90
N GLN A 49 -2.93 1.25 8.73
CA GLN A 49 -4.06 1.63 9.60
C GLN A 49 -5.21 0.62 9.54
N THR A 50 -5.48 0.06 8.37
CA THR A 50 -6.54 -0.95 8.17
C THR A 50 -6.25 -2.25 8.92
N ARG A 51 -4.99 -2.67 8.98
CA ARG A 51 -4.58 -3.95 9.58
C ARG A 51 -4.70 -3.98 11.12
N VAL A 52 -4.74 -2.81 11.78
CA VAL A 52 -5.00 -2.68 13.21
C VAL A 52 -6.45 -2.28 13.51
N ASN A 53 -7.22 -1.92 12.49
CA ASN A 53 -8.62 -1.52 12.65
C ASN A 53 -9.49 -2.75 12.97
N PRO A 54 -10.29 -2.73 14.07
CA PRO A 54 -11.05 -3.89 14.50
C PRO A 54 -12.12 -4.31 13.48
N PHE A 55 -12.75 -3.37 12.78
CA PHE A 55 -13.78 -3.68 11.80
C PHE A 55 -13.20 -4.38 10.57
N TYR A 56 -12.06 -3.91 10.08
CA TYR A 56 -11.35 -4.58 8.97
C TYR A 56 -10.87 -5.97 9.39
N ARG A 57 -10.27 -6.10 10.58
CA ARG A 57 -9.78 -7.40 11.08
C ARG A 57 -10.89 -8.43 11.17
N GLU A 58 -12.02 -8.06 11.75
CA GLU A 58 -13.17 -8.96 11.85
C GLU A 58 -13.73 -9.32 10.46
N ALA A 59 -13.88 -8.33 9.57
CA ALA A 59 -14.36 -8.59 8.22
C ALA A 59 -13.45 -9.57 7.48
N VAL A 60 -12.14 -9.35 7.49
CA VAL A 60 -11.17 -10.24 6.82
C VAL A 60 -11.14 -11.62 7.46
N THR A 61 -11.24 -11.72 8.79
CA THR A 61 -11.34 -13.01 9.49
C THR A 61 -12.56 -13.80 9.00
N ARG A 62 -13.72 -13.15 8.86
CA ARG A 62 -14.93 -13.79 8.31
C ARG A 62 -14.76 -14.22 6.86
N ILE A 63 -14.13 -13.39 6.03
CA ILE A 63 -13.84 -13.73 4.63
C ILE A 63 -12.94 -14.96 4.55
N HIS A 64 -11.86 -15.01 5.33
CA HIS A 64 -10.98 -16.18 5.39
C HIS A 64 -11.67 -17.42 5.96
N GLY A 65 -12.69 -17.22 6.78
CA GLY A 65 -13.61 -18.28 7.25
C GLY A 65 -14.66 -18.71 6.21
N GLY A 66 -14.61 -18.15 4.98
CA GLY A 66 -15.51 -18.55 3.89
C GLY A 66 -16.86 -17.84 3.86
N ALA A 67 -17.02 -16.71 4.57
CA ALA A 67 -18.31 -16.02 4.71
C ALA A 67 -18.98 -15.66 3.37
N ILE A 68 -18.21 -15.26 2.36
CA ILE A 68 -18.78 -14.92 1.04
C ILE A 68 -18.61 -16.02 -0.01
N GLY A 69 -18.13 -17.20 0.36
CA GLY A 69 -17.91 -18.32 -0.56
C GLY A 69 -16.69 -18.09 -1.47
N ALA A 70 -16.67 -18.75 -2.62
CA ALA A 70 -15.64 -18.57 -3.62
C ALA A 70 -15.64 -17.13 -4.16
N PHE A 71 -14.45 -16.56 -4.37
CA PHE A 71 -14.34 -15.22 -4.93
C PHE A 71 -14.73 -15.21 -6.42
N ALA A 72 -15.48 -14.19 -6.83
CA ALA A 72 -15.87 -13.98 -8.23
C ALA A 72 -15.04 -12.88 -8.87
N PHE A 73 -14.97 -11.69 -8.27
CA PHE A 73 -14.11 -10.60 -8.72
C PHE A 73 -13.95 -9.54 -7.61
N GLY A 74 -13.05 -8.57 -7.84
CA GLY A 74 -12.87 -7.45 -6.94
C GLY A 74 -12.81 -6.10 -7.65
N GLU A 75 -13.15 -5.04 -6.92
CA GLU A 75 -13.02 -3.64 -7.32
C GLU A 75 -12.27 -2.87 -6.26
N ALA A 76 -11.28 -2.09 -6.65
CA ALA A 76 -10.57 -1.18 -5.76
C ALA A 76 -10.40 0.18 -6.42
N SER A 77 -10.52 1.23 -5.64
CA SER A 77 -10.31 2.59 -6.13
C SER A 77 -9.67 3.48 -5.08
N TYR A 78 -8.90 4.46 -5.56
CA TYR A 78 -8.37 5.55 -4.75
C TYR A 78 -8.61 6.87 -5.47
N GLN A 79 -9.64 7.59 -5.08
CA GLN A 79 -10.02 8.86 -5.70
C GLN A 79 -9.72 10.00 -4.72
N CYS A 80 -8.79 10.87 -5.08
CA CYS A 80 -8.49 12.04 -4.26
C CYS A 80 -8.28 13.28 -5.12
N GLY A 81 -8.48 14.44 -4.50
CA GLY A 81 -8.11 15.73 -5.05
C GLY A 81 -6.60 15.87 -5.18
N ARG A 82 -6.19 17.00 -5.69
CA ARG A 82 -4.78 17.34 -5.84
C ARG A 82 -4.14 17.54 -4.47
N LEU A 83 -3.00 16.91 -4.24
CA LEU A 83 -2.14 17.24 -3.09
C LEU A 83 -1.49 18.62 -3.26
N GLY A 84 -1.37 19.35 -2.16
CA GLY A 84 -0.62 20.59 -2.11
C GLY A 84 0.87 20.38 -2.35
N LYS A 85 1.52 21.31 -3.04
CA LYS A 85 2.97 21.37 -3.16
C LYS A 85 3.56 22.29 -2.11
N HIS A 86 4.75 21.98 -1.61
CA HIS A 86 5.47 22.88 -0.72
C HIS A 86 5.99 24.09 -1.49
N HIS A 87 5.73 25.29 -0.95
CA HIS A 87 6.39 26.49 -1.42
C HIS A 87 7.86 26.47 -0.99
N LEU A 88 8.73 26.69 -1.94
CA LEU A 88 10.17 26.65 -1.71
C LEU A 88 10.73 28.07 -1.58
N HIS A 89 11.84 28.19 -0.86
CA HIS A 89 12.64 29.40 -0.94
C HIS A 89 13.11 29.60 -2.39
N PRO A 90 13.17 30.86 -2.92
CA PRO A 90 13.61 31.11 -4.30
C PRO A 90 14.98 30.51 -4.65
N ASP A 91 15.86 30.38 -3.66
CA ASP A 91 17.23 29.86 -3.84
C ASP A 91 17.32 28.33 -3.65
N ALA A 92 16.20 27.64 -3.45
CA ALA A 92 16.20 26.19 -3.30
C ALA A 92 16.68 25.51 -4.59
N GLY A 93 17.72 24.69 -4.48
CA GLY A 93 18.23 23.90 -5.61
C GLY A 93 17.22 22.86 -6.10
N THR A 94 17.43 22.35 -7.30
CA THR A 94 16.54 21.33 -7.92
C THR A 94 16.36 20.09 -7.04
N GLN A 95 17.44 19.58 -6.44
CA GLN A 95 17.38 18.39 -5.56
C GLN A 95 16.60 18.65 -4.27
N GLU A 96 16.79 19.83 -3.66
CA GLU A 96 16.01 20.24 -2.49
C GLU A 96 14.52 20.37 -2.83
N SER A 97 14.20 20.96 -3.98
CA SER A 97 12.83 21.06 -4.48
C SER A 97 12.17 19.68 -4.62
N ARG A 98 12.89 18.73 -5.21
CA ARG A 98 12.42 17.35 -5.36
C ARG A 98 12.21 16.67 -4.01
N LEU A 99 13.14 16.82 -3.06
CA LEU A 99 13.00 16.24 -1.71
C LEU A 99 11.83 16.82 -0.94
N ARG A 100 11.63 18.14 -0.96
CA ARG A 100 10.48 18.78 -0.27
C ARG A 100 9.14 18.39 -0.89
N ASN A 101 9.12 18.09 -2.18
CA ASN A 101 7.96 17.65 -2.92
C ASN A 101 8.07 16.15 -3.32
N TRP A 102 8.70 15.34 -2.46
CA TRP A 102 9.04 13.93 -2.70
C TRP A 102 7.88 13.08 -3.17
N VAL A 103 6.67 13.38 -2.71
CA VAL A 103 5.44 12.64 -3.07
C VAL A 103 5.13 12.70 -4.58
N PHE A 104 5.63 13.72 -5.26
CA PHE A 104 5.47 13.90 -6.71
C PHE A 104 6.65 13.38 -7.53
N ASP A 105 7.69 12.87 -6.87
CA ASP A 105 8.88 12.32 -7.51
C ASP A 105 8.85 10.79 -7.45
N LYS A 106 8.86 10.15 -8.62
CA LYS A 106 8.72 8.69 -8.73
C LYS A 106 9.87 7.94 -8.05
N ALA A 107 11.07 8.50 -8.05
CA ALA A 107 12.21 7.84 -7.42
C ALA A 107 12.13 7.86 -5.88
N PHE A 108 11.41 8.82 -5.29
CA PHE A 108 11.24 8.92 -3.84
C PHE A 108 9.93 8.30 -3.34
N SER A 109 8.86 8.40 -4.12
CA SER A 109 7.53 7.92 -3.72
C SER A 109 7.15 6.55 -4.30
N GLY A 110 7.80 6.12 -5.37
CA GLY A 110 7.39 4.94 -6.13
C GLY A 110 6.18 5.18 -7.03
N ASP A 111 5.82 6.43 -7.31
CA ASP A 111 4.59 6.88 -7.96
C ASP A 111 3.36 6.80 -7.02
N ILE A 112 2.25 7.46 -7.38
CA ILE A 112 1.03 7.48 -6.55
C ILE A 112 0.46 6.09 -6.28
N ILE A 113 0.69 5.14 -7.17
CA ILE A 113 0.23 3.76 -6.99
C ILE A 113 0.92 3.09 -5.79
N THR A 114 2.18 3.42 -5.53
CA THR A 114 2.94 2.89 -4.40
C THR A 114 2.73 3.74 -3.15
N GLU A 115 2.83 5.07 -3.25
CA GLU A 115 2.76 5.94 -2.07
C GLU A 115 1.35 6.02 -1.49
N GLN A 116 0.34 6.28 -2.33
CA GLN A 116 -1.04 6.47 -1.88
C GLN A 116 -1.90 5.22 -2.07
N ASN A 117 -1.90 4.66 -3.29
CA ASN A 117 -2.88 3.66 -3.65
C ASN A 117 -2.62 2.30 -2.98
N ILE A 118 -1.45 2.12 -2.36
CA ILE A 118 -1.14 0.95 -1.54
C ILE A 118 -2.20 0.70 -0.46
N HIS A 119 -2.88 1.73 0.05
CA HIS A 119 -3.95 1.55 1.03
C HIS A 119 -5.11 0.70 0.51
N ALA A 120 -5.51 0.88 -0.74
CA ALA A 120 -6.54 0.04 -1.38
C ALA A 120 -5.98 -1.33 -1.76
N LEU A 121 -4.78 -1.37 -2.35
CA LEU A 121 -4.14 -2.59 -2.82
C LEU A 121 -3.74 -3.51 -1.66
N ASP A 122 -3.40 -2.95 -0.49
CA ASP A 122 -3.15 -3.71 0.73
C ASP A 122 -4.42 -4.41 1.24
N VAL A 123 -5.57 -3.76 1.23
CA VAL A 123 -6.84 -4.39 1.59
C VAL A 123 -7.13 -5.57 0.67
N MET A 124 -6.94 -5.41 -0.65
CA MET A 124 -7.12 -6.51 -1.62
C MET A 124 -6.12 -7.64 -1.37
N SER A 125 -4.83 -7.31 -1.18
CA SER A 125 -3.79 -8.28 -0.82
C SER A 125 -4.15 -9.09 0.42
N TRP A 126 -4.68 -8.43 1.43
CA TRP A 126 -5.06 -9.06 2.69
C TRP A 126 -6.27 -9.97 2.54
N VAL A 127 -7.30 -9.51 1.81
CA VAL A 127 -8.52 -10.28 1.57
C VAL A 127 -8.25 -11.55 0.74
N PHE A 128 -7.48 -11.43 -0.35
CA PHE A 128 -7.14 -12.57 -1.21
C PHE A 128 -6.10 -13.50 -0.59
N GLY A 129 -5.24 -13.00 0.32
CA GLY A 129 -4.22 -13.79 1.00
C GLY A 129 -3.10 -14.35 0.10
N LYS A 130 -3.15 -14.06 -1.19
CA LYS A 130 -2.19 -14.51 -2.23
C LYS A 130 -1.82 -13.34 -3.12
N PRO A 131 -0.61 -13.33 -3.73
CA PRO A 131 -0.29 -12.33 -4.74
C PRO A 131 -1.06 -12.60 -6.05
N PRO A 132 -1.29 -11.58 -6.88
CA PRO A 132 -1.80 -11.78 -8.23
C PRO A 132 -0.78 -12.51 -9.12
N LEU A 133 -1.26 -13.22 -10.13
CA LEU A 133 -0.42 -13.92 -11.11
C LEU A 133 0.24 -12.94 -12.09
N TYR A 134 -0.51 -11.90 -12.48
CA TYR A 134 -0.04 -10.84 -13.36
C TYR A 134 -0.90 -9.59 -13.22
N ALA A 135 -0.41 -8.49 -13.80
CA ALA A 135 -1.20 -7.29 -13.98
C ALA A 135 -1.09 -6.78 -15.42
N TYR A 136 -2.11 -6.04 -15.83
CA TYR A 136 -2.18 -5.30 -17.09
C TYR A 136 -2.85 -3.96 -16.83
N GLY A 137 -2.37 -2.87 -17.44
CA GLY A 137 -3.01 -1.58 -17.20
C GLY A 137 -2.32 -0.40 -17.87
N SER A 138 -2.82 0.76 -17.53
CA SER A 138 -2.36 2.05 -18.03
C SER A 138 -2.33 3.06 -16.89
N GLY A 139 -1.50 4.07 -17.06
CA GLY A 139 -1.44 5.23 -16.17
C GLY A 139 -0.96 6.46 -16.93
N ALA A 140 -1.41 7.63 -16.52
CA ALA A 140 -1.11 8.86 -17.20
C ALA A 140 -0.77 10.00 -16.24
N ARG A 141 -0.08 11.03 -16.77
CA ARG A 141 0.13 12.32 -16.15
C ARG A 141 -0.43 13.36 -17.11
N LYS A 142 -1.69 13.77 -16.91
CA LYS A 142 -2.43 14.59 -17.84
C LYS A 142 -2.99 15.89 -17.24
N VAL A 143 -3.31 15.89 -15.96
CA VAL A 143 -3.93 17.03 -15.26
C VAL A 143 -2.92 17.71 -14.34
N ARG A 144 -2.22 16.95 -13.51
CA ARG A 144 -1.18 17.47 -12.61
C ARG A 144 0.19 17.46 -13.28
N VAL A 145 0.41 18.36 -14.23
CA VAL A 145 1.62 18.42 -15.06
C VAL A 145 2.68 19.44 -14.60
N ASP A 146 2.40 20.20 -13.56
CA ASP A 146 3.21 21.33 -13.10
C ASP A 146 4.28 20.97 -12.06
N ILE A 147 4.28 19.72 -11.55
CA ILE A 147 5.24 19.28 -10.54
C ILE A 147 5.52 17.80 -10.67
N GLY A 148 6.80 17.41 -10.46
CA GLY A 148 7.25 16.02 -10.41
C GLY A 148 7.06 15.26 -11.72
N ASP A 149 7.26 13.96 -11.63
CA ASP A 149 7.14 13.01 -12.75
C ASP A 149 6.17 11.86 -12.47
N CYS A 150 5.55 11.82 -11.27
CA CYS A 150 4.52 10.85 -10.94
C CYS A 150 3.29 10.99 -11.84
N ARG A 151 2.64 9.89 -12.11
CA ARG A 151 1.32 9.85 -12.76
C ARG A 151 0.26 10.49 -11.87
N ASP A 152 -0.84 10.89 -12.47
CA ASP A 152 -2.01 11.39 -11.76
C ASP A 152 -3.24 10.48 -11.91
N THR A 153 -3.11 9.42 -12.74
CA THR A 153 -4.11 8.36 -12.89
C THR A 153 -3.49 6.99 -13.06
N PHE A 154 -4.19 5.98 -12.58
CA PHE A 154 -3.96 4.57 -12.90
C PHE A 154 -5.28 3.86 -13.19
N SER A 155 -5.23 2.91 -14.15
CA SER A 155 -6.28 1.93 -14.43
C SER A 155 -5.58 0.60 -14.66
N VAL A 156 -5.71 -0.34 -13.72
CA VAL A 156 -4.96 -1.60 -13.71
C VAL A 156 -5.91 -2.74 -13.40
N ILE A 157 -5.72 -3.87 -14.07
CA ILE A 157 -6.34 -5.15 -13.75
C ILE A 157 -5.26 -6.05 -13.15
N PHE A 158 -5.52 -6.57 -11.96
CA PHE A 158 -4.71 -7.59 -11.30
C PHE A 158 -5.44 -8.93 -11.42
N GLN A 159 -4.80 -9.90 -12.05
CA GLN A 159 -5.34 -11.25 -12.18
C GLN A 159 -4.82 -12.12 -11.04
N TYR A 160 -5.73 -12.63 -10.24
CA TYR A 160 -5.46 -13.58 -9.17
C TYR A 160 -5.70 -15.02 -9.65
N PRO A 161 -5.25 -16.04 -8.88
CA PRO A 161 -5.63 -17.44 -9.14
C PRO A 161 -7.14 -17.63 -9.22
N ASP A 162 -7.57 -18.77 -9.76
CA ASP A 162 -8.96 -19.18 -9.87
C ASP A 162 -9.81 -18.21 -10.74
N ASP A 163 -9.18 -17.62 -11.76
CA ASP A 163 -9.76 -16.67 -12.72
C ASP A 163 -10.36 -15.39 -12.10
N VAL A 164 -9.96 -15.04 -10.88
CA VAL A 164 -10.45 -13.86 -10.20
C VAL A 164 -9.68 -12.62 -10.63
N ALA A 165 -10.39 -11.65 -11.20
CA ALA A 165 -9.83 -10.35 -11.56
C ALA A 165 -10.17 -9.28 -10.51
N VAL A 166 -9.22 -8.38 -10.26
CA VAL A 166 -9.42 -7.14 -9.51
C VAL A 166 -9.19 -5.96 -10.42
N THR A 167 -10.22 -5.13 -10.60
CA THR A 167 -10.08 -3.84 -11.27
C THR A 167 -9.65 -2.79 -10.28
N PHE A 168 -8.63 -2.02 -10.63
CA PHE A 168 -8.14 -0.91 -9.82
C PHE A 168 -8.10 0.38 -10.65
N ASN A 169 -8.61 1.48 -10.09
CA ASN A 169 -8.46 2.80 -10.68
C ASN A 169 -8.17 3.87 -9.63
N SER A 170 -7.43 4.90 -10.04
CA SER A 170 -7.12 6.03 -9.17
C SER A 170 -6.98 7.35 -9.93
N ARG A 171 -7.24 8.45 -9.23
CA ARG A 171 -6.90 9.81 -9.65
C ARG A 171 -6.33 10.62 -8.49
N GLN A 172 -5.48 11.60 -8.82
CA GLN A 172 -4.90 12.56 -7.88
C GLN A 172 -5.01 13.99 -8.46
N PHE A 173 -6.22 14.40 -8.74
CA PHE A 173 -6.58 15.75 -9.19
C PHE A 173 -8.03 16.05 -8.85
N GLU A 174 -8.44 17.31 -9.04
CA GLU A 174 -9.78 17.78 -8.70
C GLU A 174 -10.86 16.97 -9.43
N GLY A 175 -11.79 16.43 -8.68
CA GLY A 175 -12.88 15.58 -9.18
C GLY A 175 -14.17 16.31 -9.51
N HIS A 176 -14.20 17.64 -9.37
CA HIS A 176 -15.36 18.48 -9.71
C HIS A 176 -16.68 17.99 -9.10
N GLY A 177 -16.64 17.61 -7.81
CA GLY A 177 -17.82 17.12 -7.07
C GLY A 177 -18.12 15.64 -7.22
N THR A 178 -17.31 14.87 -7.95
CA THR A 178 -17.41 13.41 -7.95
C THR A 178 -16.90 12.84 -6.63
N ALA A 179 -17.41 11.65 -6.24
CA ALA A 179 -17.05 11.01 -5.00
C ALA A 179 -15.53 10.78 -4.88
N GLU A 180 -15.00 11.05 -3.71
CA GLU A 180 -13.62 10.79 -3.31
C GLU A 180 -13.58 9.68 -2.27
N GLY A 181 -12.40 9.11 -2.07
CA GLY A 181 -12.16 8.09 -1.07
C GLY A 181 -11.45 6.85 -1.59
N ILE A 182 -11.21 5.95 -0.66
CA ILE A 182 -10.58 4.66 -0.92
C ILE A 182 -11.65 3.60 -0.69
N LEU A 183 -12.04 2.92 -1.76
CA LEU A 183 -13.11 1.92 -1.74
C LEU A 183 -12.57 0.58 -2.23
N CYS A 184 -12.95 -0.49 -1.54
CA CYS A 184 -12.70 -1.85 -1.98
C CYS A 184 -13.97 -2.68 -1.87
N ARG A 185 -14.28 -3.46 -2.90
CA ARG A 185 -15.34 -4.46 -2.91
C ARG A 185 -14.78 -5.79 -3.38
N VAL A 186 -15.17 -6.85 -2.71
CA VAL A 186 -14.87 -8.22 -3.15
C VAL A 186 -16.19 -8.99 -3.19
N PHE A 187 -16.53 -9.44 -4.39
CA PHE A 187 -17.74 -10.21 -4.67
C PHE A 187 -17.41 -11.69 -4.60
N GLY A 188 -18.16 -12.42 -3.84
CA GLY A 188 -18.10 -13.86 -3.74
C GLY A 188 -19.45 -14.51 -4.06
N GLU A 189 -19.46 -15.83 -4.11
CA GLU A 189 -20.64 -16.65 -4.41
C GLU A 189 -21.84 -16.36 -3.50
N LYS A 190 -21.58 -16.08 -2.20
CA LYS A 190 -22.61 -15.94 -1.17
C LYS A 190 -22.78 -14.52 -0.65
N GLY A 191 -21.88 -13.60 -1.01
CA GLY A 191 -21.95 -12.25 -0.48
C GLY A 191 -20.86 -11.33 -1.02
N VAL A 192 -20.83 -10.11 -0.49
CA VAL A 192 -19.93 -9.04 -0.90
C VAL A 192 -19.31 -8.40 0.33
N LEU A 193 -17.97 -8.30 0.35
CA LEU A 193 -17.27 -7.40 1.24
C LEU A 193 -17.24 -6.00 0.62
N GLU A 194 -17.60 -4.97 1.39
CA GLU A 194 -17.43 -3.58 1.02
C GLU A 194 -16.70 -2.83 2.12
N THR A 195 -15.64 -2.10 1.77
CA THR A 195 -14.89 -1.26 2.70
C THR A 195 -14.71 0.14 2.12
N ALA A 196 -14.90 1.15 2.96
CA ALA A 196 -14.54 2.53 2.69
C ALA A 196 -13.53 2.98 3.76
N TYR A 197 -12.40 3.53 3.32
CA TYR A 197 -11.35 4.01 4.23
C TYR A 197 -11.85 5.25 4.98
N GLY A 198 -11.94 5.16 6.30
CA GLY A 198 -12.62 6.18 7.11
C GLY A 198 -14.15 6.09 7.10
N GLY A 199 -14.73 5.16 6.35
CA GLY A 199 -16.16 4.91 6.25
C GLY A 199 -16.54 3.50 6.74
N ASN A 200 -17.60 2.98 6.16
CA ASN A 200 -18.14 1.68 6.57
C ASN A 200 -17.28 0.50 6.13
N VAL A 201 -17.21 -0.50 7.01
CA VAL A 201 -16.73 -1.86 6.70
C VAL A 201 -17.92 -2.81 6.88
N MET A 202 -18.27 -3.54 5.84
CA MET A 202 -19.50 -4.34 5.83
C MET A 202 -19.36 -5.59 4.96
N ILE A 203 -20.00 -6.68 5.39
CA ILE A 203 -20.27 -7.84 4.54
C ILE A 203 -21.76 -7.93 4.34
N ARG A 204 -22.22 -8.02 3.09
CA ARG A 204 -23.59 -8.24 2.71
C ARG A 204 -23.73 -9.59 2.03
N GLY A 205 -24.83 -10.27 2.26
CA GLY A 205 -25.11 -11.56 1.63
C GLY A 205 -26.45 -12.12 2.08
N GLY A 206 -26.67 -13.39 1.80
CA GLY A 206 -27.84 -14.11 2.25
C GLY A 206 -27.87 -14.33 3.78
N GLU A 207 -28.76 -15.18 4.23
CA GLU A 207 -28.94 -15.49 5.66
C GLU A 207 -27.61 -15.97 6.28
N GLY A 208 -27.23 -15.39 7.43
CA GLY A 208 -26.01 -15.72 8.17
C GLY A 208 -24.70 -15.09 7.65
N VAL A 209 -24.73 -14.37 6.51
CA VAL A 209 -23.52 -13.75 5.91
C VAL A 209 -23.30 -12.31 6.39
N PHE A 210 -24.34 -11.64 6.85
CA PHE A 210 -24.30 -10.22 7.16
C PHE A 210 -23.34 -9.87 8.31
N TYR A 211 -22.48 -8.87 8.07
CA TYR A 211 -21.66 -8.24 9.11
C TYR A 211 -21.68 -6.72 8.93
N ARG A 212 -22.12 -6.01 9.95
CA ARG A 212 -22.03 -4.56 10.04
C ARG A 212 -20.90 -4.20 10.99
N GLY A 213 -19.73 -3.90 10.46
CA GLY A 213 -18.57 -3.50 11.26
C GLY A 213 -18.74 -2.13 11.88
N GLY A 214 -18.79 -1.10 11.05
CA GLY A 214 -18.91 0.30 11.48
C GLY A 214 -17.99 1.25 10.71
N GLU A 215 -17.93 2.48 11.18
CA GLU A 215 -17.12 3.54 10.61
C GLU A 215 -15.97 3.92 11.55
N THR A 216 -14.84 4.31 10.95
CA THR A 216 -13.69 4.87 11.68
C THR A 216 -13.28 6.17 11.00
N LYS A 217 -14.00 7.27 11.29
CA LYS A 217 -13.82 8.56 10.60
C LYS A 217 -12.39 9.12 10.69
N GLN A 218 -11.71 8.86 11.79
CA GLN A 218 -10.33 9.30 12.03
C GLN A 218 -9.32 8.15 11.83
N ILE A 219 -9.55 7.28 10.84
CA ILE A 219 -8.77 6.05 10.64
C ILE A 219 -7.24 6.30 10.56
N TYR A 220 -6.79 7.44 10.04
CA TYR A 220 -5.37 7.79 10.01
C TYR A 220 -4.81 8.00 11.41
N ALA A 221 -5.44 8.84 12.21
CA ALA A 221 -4.98 9.15 13.56
C ALA A 221 -5.16 7.96 14.52
N GLU A 222 -6.34 7.33 14.50
CA GLU A 222 -6.63 6.16 15.33
C GLU A 222 -5.75 4.96 14.96
N GLY A 223 -5.54 4.71 13.67
CA GLY A 223 -4.70 3.64 13.20
C GLY A 223 -3.22 3.86 13.50
N ALA A 224 -2.72 5.09 13.37
CA ALA A 224 -1.34 5.42 13.77
C ALA A 224 -1.14 5.21 15.28
N ALA A 225 -2.05 5.71 16.12
CA ALA A 225 -2.00 5.50 17.56
C ALA A 225 -2.04 3.99 17.93
N ALA A 226 -2.93 3.23 17.29
CA ALA A 226 -3.05 1.79 17.52
C ALA A 226 -1.79 1.02 17.08
N ASN A 227 -1.15 1.37 15.96
CA ASN A 227 0.10 0.76 15.52
C ASN A 227 1.26 1.07 16.48
N VAL A 228 1.38 2.32 16.96
CA VAL A 228 2.39 2.69 17.95
C VAL A 228 2.17 1.93 19.26
N ALA A 229 0.91 1.81 19.71
CA ALA A 229 0.58 1.02 20.90
C ALA A 229 0.92 -0.47 20.72
N ALA A 230 0.61 -1.05 19.54
CA ALA A 230 0.95 -2.43 19.22
C ALA A 230 2.47 -2.66 19.18
N PHE A 231 3.23 -1.71 18.61
CA PHE A 231 4.70 -1.76 18.61
C PHE A 231 5.27 -1.75 20.04
N HIS A 232 4.80 -0.85 20.88
CA HIS A 232 5.21 -0.77 22.28
C HIS A 232 4.85 -2.06 23.05
N ALA A 233 3.62 -2.56 22.88
CA ALA A 233 3.17 -3.80 23.51
C ALA A 233 4.01 -5.00 23.08
N ALA A 234 4.38 -5.12 21.80
CA ALA A 234 5.24 -6.17 21.29
C ALA A 234 6.63 -6.11 21.94
N ILE A 235 7.20 -4.92 22.12
CA ILE A 235 8.49 -4.74 22.81
C ILE A 235 8.40 -5.23 24.26
N LEU A 236 7.38 -4.81 25.00
CA LEU A 236 7.21 -5.22 26.41
C LEU A 236 6.96 -6.71 26.58
N ALA A 237 6.24 -7.32 25.64
CA ALA A 237 5.96 -8.76 25.63
C ALA A 237 7.12 -9.61 25.10
N GLY A 238 8.15 -8.99 24.49
CA GLY A 238 9.20 -9.71 23.78
C GLY A 238 8.69 -10.45 22.54
N ASP A 239 7.55 -10.01 21.95
CA ASP A 239 7.02 -10.59 20.73
C ASP A 239 7.80 -10.07 19.50
N VAL A 240 8.68 -10.91 19.02
CA VAL A 240 9.56 -10.66 17.88
C VAL A 240 9.12 -11.45 16.64
N SER A 241 7.86 -11.85 16.57
CA SER A 241 7.30 -12.58 15.41
C SER A 241 7.30 -11.72 14.14
N ASN A 242 7.24 -10.38 14.27
CA ASN A 242 7.36 -9.40 13.18
C ASN A 242 6.38 -9.67 12.00
N VAL A 243 5.19 -10.14 12.35
CA VAL A 243 4.16 -10.63 11.40
C VAL A 243 3.69 -9.60 10.38
N THR A 244 3.97 -8.32 10.58
CA THR A 244 3.58 -7.25 9.66
C THR A 244 4.52 -7.11 8.46
N VAL A 245 5.75 -7.64 8.52
CA VAL A 245 6.77 -7.41 7.48
C VAL A 245 6.40 -8.07 6.16
N ALA A 246 6.22 -9.39 6.14
CA ALA A 246 5.96 -10.13 4.90
C ALA A 246 4.69 -9.66 4.17
N PRO A 247 3.52 -9.48 4.83
CA PRO A 247 2.34 -8.95 4.15
C PRO A 247 2.54 -7.53 3.62
N SER A 248 3.30 -6.68 4.30
CA SER A 248 3.58 -5.33 3.85
C SER A 248 4.48 -5.30 2.61
N VAL A 249 5.50 -6.16 2.58
CA VAL A 249 6.36 -6.37 1.42
C VAL A 249 5.51 -6.87 0.23
N GLN A 250 4.63 -7.86 0.43
CA GLN A 250 3.74 -8.35 -0.62
C GLN A 250 2.86 -7.22 -1.18
N SER A 251 2.22 -6.43 -0.33
CA SER A 251 1.37 -5.31 -0.77
C SER A 251 2.18 -4.27 -1.56
N ASN A 252 3.40 -3.98 -1.13
CA ASN A 252 4.29 -3.08 -1.85
C ASN A 252 4.69 -3.64 -3.23
N LEU A 253 5.02 -4.93 -3.33
CA LEU A 253 5.32 -5.59 -4.61
C LEU A 253 4.13 -5.59 -5.57
N ILE A 254 2.88 -5.71 -5.05
CA ILE A 254 1.67 -5.57 -5.87
C ILE A 254 1.56 -4.18 -6.48
N THR A 255 1.91 -3.12 -5.74
CA THR A 255 1.93 -1.76 -6.31
C THR A 255 2.98 -1.61 -7.40
N ILE A 256 4.16 -2.21 -7.22
CA ILE A 256 5.24 -2.21 -8.21
C ILE A 256 4.81 -3.00 -9.46
N LEU A 257 4.12 -4.12 -9.30
CA LEU A 257 3.55 -4.89 -10.40
C LEU A 257 2.59 -4.02 -11.23
N GLY A 258 1.63 -3.36 -10.60
CA GLY A 258 0.69 -2.47 -11.27
C GLY A 258 1.38 -1.28 -11.96
N ARG A 259 2.37 -0.67 -11.29
CA ARG A 259 3.19 0.40 -11.88
C ARG A 259 3.94 -0.08 -13.11
N THR A 260 4.60 -1.23 -13.03
CA THR A 260 5.38 -1.79 -14.14
C THR A 260 4.48 -2.14 -15.34
N ALA A 261 3.30 -2.69 -15.09
CA ALA A 261 2.30 -2.94 -16.13
C ALA A 261 1.88 -1.63 -16.83
N ALA A 262 1.59 -0.58 -16.06
CA ALA A 262 1.24 0.73 -16.60
C ALA A 262 2.41 1.43 -17.31
N ASP A 263 3.67 1.22 -16.86
CA ASP A 263 4.86 1.77 -17.48
C ASP A 263 5.15 1.13 -18.84
N THR A 264 4.90 -0.17 -18.95
CA THR A 264 5.26 -0.96 -20.14
C THR A 264 4.11 -1.14 -21.13
N GLY A 265 2.86 -0.92 -20.70
CA GLY A 265 1.67 -1.13 -21.52
C GLY A 265 1.42 -2.59 -21.94
N ARG A 266 1.99 -3.55 -21.19
CA ARG A 266 1.86 -4.99 -21.45
C ARG A 266 1.45 -5.75 -20.20
N VAL A 267 1.09 -7.01 -20.37
CA VAL A 267 0.97 -7.93 -19.25
C VAL A 267 2.34 -8.12 -18.60
N VAL A 268 2.39 -7.96 -17.28
CA VAL A 268 3.59 -8.20 -16.45
C VAL A 268 3.23 -9.26 -15.42
N THR A 269 4.05 -10.30 -15.30
CA THR A 269 3.81 -11.38 -14.35
C THR A 269 4.40 -11.06 -12.97
N TRP A 270 3.85 -11.70 -11.94
CA TRP A 270 4.40 -11.63 -10.59
C TRP A 270 5.86 -12.10 -10.55
N ASP A 271 6.15 -13.19 -11.25
CA ASP A 271 7.49 -13.77 -11.34
C ASP A 271 8.52 -12.84 -11.99
N GLU A 272 8.10 -12.03 -12.97
CA GLU A 272 8.96 -10.99 -13.55
C GLU A 272 9.29 -9.92 -12.52
N VAL A 273 8.28 -9.44 -11.80
CA VAL A 273 8.47 -8.35 -10.82
C VAL A 273 9.35 -8.80 -9.67
N VAL A 274 9.10 -9.94 -9.06
CA VAL A 274 9.89 -10.37 -7.90
C VAL A 274 11.36 -10.66 -8.25
N LYS A 275 11.69 -10.81 -9.52
CA LYS A 275 13.06 -10.98 -10.03
C LYS A 275 13.72 -9.66 -10.45
N ASP A 276 12.98 -8.54 -10.43
CA ASP A 276 13.53 -7.24 -10.84
C ASP A 276 14.66 -6.82 -9.88
N THR A 277 15.75 -6.37 -10.45
CA THR A 277 16.92 -5.86 -9.72
C THR A 277 17.13 -4.36 -9.89
N LYS A 278 16.24 -3.71 -10.65
CA LYS A 278 16.36 -2.28 -10.95
C LYS A 278 16.03 -1.44 -9.73
N ARG A 279 16.95 -0.56 -9.35
CA ARG A 279 16.72 0.47 -8.34
C ARG A 279 16.21 1.76 -8.97
N LEU A 280 15.34 2.44 -8.25
CA LEU A 280 14.98 3.82 -8.55
C LEU A 280 16.00 4.76 -7.87
N ASP A 281 16.82 5.42 -8.68
CA ASP A 281 17.86 6.33 -8.19
C ASP A 281 17.31 7.75 -8.02
N GLY A 282 17.34 8.25 -6.79
CA GLY A 282 16.94 9.63 -6.47
C GLY A 282 17.83 10.72 -7.05
N ARG A 283 19.04 10.38 -7.50
CA ARG A 283 20.02 11.33 -8.09
C ARG A 283 20.23 12.57 -7.22
N LEU A 284 20.58 12.34 -5.96
CA LEU A 284 20.77 13.40 -4.95
C LEU A 284 22.18 14.00 -4.96
N GLY A 285 22.99 13.71 -5.96
CA GLY A 285 24.30 14.32 -6.11
C GLY A 285 24.22 15.86 -6.14
N GLY A 286 25.06 16.52 -5.35
CA GLY A 286 25.10 17.99 -5.24
C GLY A 286 24.22 18.60 -4.14
N LEU A 287 23.54 17.78 -3.32
CA LEU A 287 23.03 18.27 -2.03
C LEU A 287 24.22 18.63 -1.14
N ARG A 288 24.17 19.81 -0.54
CA ARG A 288 25.16 20.21 0.48
C ARG A 288 24.89 19.38 1.73
N SER A 289 25.92 18.77 2.25
CA SER A 289 25.93 18.08 3.55
C SER A 289 25.70 19.05 4.68
#